data_c16d4fa32a1b30400fc1cbae58f62930
#
_entry.id   c16d4fa32a1b30400fc1cbae58f62930
#
_cell.length_a   1.000
_cell.length_b   1.000
_cell.length_c   1.000
_cell.angle_alpha   90.00
_cell.angle_beta   90.00
_cell.angle_gamma   90.00
#
_symmetry.space_group_name_H-M   'P 1'
#
loop_
_entity.id
_entity.type
_entity.pdbx_description
1 polymer ?
#
loop_
_entity_poly.entity_id
_entity_poly.type
_entity_poly.pdbx_seq_one_letter_code
_entity_poly.pdbx_strand_id
1 'polypeptide(L)'
;EADGDMDKAVDILREKGLASQAKKSGRVAAEGVVAAYSDGKAGALVELNCETDFVAKGEPFVALANKVAKTACVSAPADVDALLKTNVVDGNGTVEEAVQEVFLALRENMKVRRFARVEGHVATYIHAGGTVGVMVSFDVDDATAAKPEFDAMGKNVAMQIAAMNPSYLDEASVPADVLDKEKAILVAQMKEDPKMASKPEAVLQKIVEGKIGKYYKENCLIDQEFVRSDIFEGSVGKYVESVAKALGSAVKLTGFVRYERGEGIEKKQEDFAAEIESMVK
;
A
#
# COMPACT_ATOMS: atom_id res chain seq x y z
N GLU A 1 -38.74 10.94 -19.91
CA GLU A 1 -38.34 12.03 -19.06
C GLU A 1 -37.52 13.10 -19.82
N ALA A 2 -36.70 12.71 -20.79
CA ALA A 2 -35.88 13.61 -21.60
C ALA A 2 -36.51 13.99 -22.96
N ASP A 3 -37.64 13.40 -23.31
CA ASP A 3 -38.43 13.65 -24.57
C ASP A 3 -37.55 13.64 -25.83
N GLY A 4 -36.54 12.79 -25.90
CA GLY A 4 -35.60 12.66 -27.03
C GLY A 4 -34.41 13.63 -27.00
N ASP A 5 -34.30 14.49 -25.99
CA ASP A 5 -33.15 15.39 -25.77
C ASP A 5 -32.02 14.61 -25.08
N MET A 6 -30.89 14.44 -25.79
CA MET A 6 -29.73 13.66 -25.30
C MET A 6 -29.03 14.35 -24.14
N ASP A 7 -28.85 15.66 -24.18
CA ASP A 7 -28.18 16.42 -23.12
C ASP A 7 -28.98 16.36 -21.83
N LYS A 8 -30.30 16.57 -21.92
CA LYS A 8 -31.21 16.42 -20.79
C LYS A 8 -31.26 14.98 -20.27
N ALA A 9 -31.14 13.97 -21.12
CA ALA A 9 -31.07 12.57 -20.69
C ALA A 9 -29.80 12.30 -19.89
N VAL A 10 -28.66 12.83 -20.30
CA VAL A 10 -27.38 12.73 -19.57
C VAL A 10 -27.49 13.39 -18.19
N ASP A 11 -28.06 14.59 -18.11
CA ASP A 11 -28.24 15.27 -16.84
C ASP A 11 -29.15 14.51 -15.87
N ILE A 12 -30.27 14.00 -16.34
CA ILE A 12 -31.19 13.15 -15.55
C ILE A 12 -30.48 11.87 -15.07
N LEU A 13 -29.67 11.24 -15.91
CA LEU A 13 -28.91 10.05 -15.54
C LEU A 13 -27.84 10.37 -14.50
N ARG A 14 -27.17 11.51 -14.61
CA ARG A 14 -26.21 11.98 -13.61
C ARG A 14 -26.89 12.24 -12.27
N GLU A 15 -28.00 12.99 -12.24
CA GLU A 15 -28.74 13.27 -10.99
C GLU A 15 -29.22 11.97 -10.30
N LYS A 16 -29.82 11.06 -11.07
CA LYS A 16 -30.28 9.75 -10.54
C LYS A 16 -29.09 8.88 -10.08
N GLY A 17 -27.96 8.99 -10.77
CA GLY A 17 -26.72 8.33 -10.42
C GLY A 17 -26.16 8.82 -9.08
N LEU A 18 -26.07 10.11 -8.89
CA LEU A 18 -25.63 10.75 -7.64
C LEU A 18 -26.51 10.33 -6.46
N ALA A 19 -27.86 10.37 -6.63
CA ALA A 19 -28.79 9.92 -5.61
C ALA A 19 -28.62 8.44 -5.26
N SER A 20 -28.32 7.59 -6.27
CA SER A 20 -28.06 6.15 -6.06
C SER A 20 -26.71 5.91 -5.36
N GLN A 21 -25.67 6.67 -5.73
CA GLN A 21 -24.35 6.60 -5.09
C GLN A 21 -24.42 7.01 -3.61
N ALA A 22 -25.13 8.11 -3.32
CA ALA A 22 -25.33 8.56 -1.94
C ALA A 22 -26.01 7.50 -1.08
N LYS A 23 -27.02 6.79 -1.60
CA LYS A 23 -27.69 5.69 -0.88
C LYS A 23 -26.77 4.47 -0.63
N LYS A 24 -25.76 4.25 -1.49
CA LYS A 24 -24.84 3.12 -1.37
C LYS A 24 -23.54 3.46 -0.65
N SER A 25 -23.25 4.75 -0.40
CA SER A 25 -22.00 5.21 0.21
C SER A 25 -21.72 4.61 1.61
N GLY A 26 -22.76 4.19 2.32
CA GLY A 26 -22.65 3.50 3.61
C GLY A 26 -22.39 1.99 3.54
N ARG A 27 -22.34 1.40 2.33
CA ARG A 27 -22.03 -0.03 2.20
C ARG A 27 -20.54 -0.27 2.38
N VAL A 28 -20.21 -1.41 3.00
CA VAL A 28 -18.81 -1.82 3.20
C VAL A 28 -18.17 -2.09 1.83
N ALA A 29 -17.09 -1.38 1.55
CA ALA A 29 -16.26 -1.54 0.36
C ALA A 29 -14.86 -1.99 0.81
N ALA A 30 -14.70 -3.28 1.07
CA ALA A 30 -13.46 -3.87 1.58
C ALA A 30 -12.64 -4.60 0.51
N GLU A 31 -13.23 -4.82 -0.66
CA GLU A 31 -12.53 -5.28 -1.86
C GLU A 31 -11.99 -4.08 -2.64
N GLY A 32 -11.27 -4.30 -3.73
CA GLY A 32 -10.69 -3.25 -4.54
C GLY A 32 -9.29 -3.57 -5.05
N VAL A 33 -8.54 -2.54 -5.41
CA VAL A 33 -7.14 -2.67 -5.85
C VAL A 33 -6.28 -1.55 -5.30
N VAL A 34 -5.00 -1.86 -5.14
CA VAL A 34 -3.94 -0.86 -5.02
C VAL A 34 -3.31 -0.68 -6.40
N ALA A 35 -3.23 0.56 -6.86
CA ALA A 35 -2.59 0.93 -8.12
C ALA A 35 -1.40 1.86 -7.85
N ALA A 36 -0.40 1.81 -8.72
CA ALA A 36 0.80 2.63 -8.63
C ALA A 36 1.10 3.31 -9.95
N TYR A 37 1.69 4.49 -9.88
CA TYR A 37 2.23 5.19 -11.02
C TYR A 37 3.52 5.93 -10.64
N SER A 38 4.48 5.99 -11.55
CA SER A 38 5.68 6.81 -11.40
C SER A 38 6.05 7.42 -12.76
N ASP A 39 6.52 8.66 -12.74
CA ASP A 39 7.01 9.40 -13.92
C ASP A 39 8.54 9.58 -13.91
N GLY A 40 9.24 8.95 -12.97
CA GLY A 40 10.68 9.07 -12.77
C GLY A 40 11.12 10.26 -11.91
N LYS A 41 10.19 11.18 -11.58
CA LYS A 41 10.41 12.34 -10.69
C LYS A 41 9.58 12.27 -9.42
N ALA A 42 8.53 11.49 -9.47
CA ALA A 42 7.66 11.19 -8.34
C ALA A 42 6.99 9.84 -8.55
N GLY A 43 6.41 9.29 -7.49
CA GLY A 43 5.52 8.16 -7.56
C GLY A 43 4.30 8.34 -6.69
N ALA A 44 3.24 7.64 -7.03
CA ALA A 44 2.03 7.57 -6.21
C ALA A 44 1.52 6.13 -6.10
N LEU A 45 0.96 5.83 -4.94
CA LEU A 45 0.26 4.60 -4.61
C LEU A 45 -1.15 4.98 -4.17
N VAL A 46 -2.16 4.35 -4.76
CA VAL A 46 -3.58 4.64 -4.49
C VAL A 46 -4.29 3.35 -4.13
N GLU A 47 -5.13 3.37 -3.10
CA GLU A 47 -6.09 2.32 -2.81
C GLU A 47 -7.49 2.78 -3.23
N LEU A 48 -8.08 2.07 -4.21
CA LEU A 48 -9.46 2.23 -4.66
C LEU A 48 -10.25 1.00 -4.22
N ASN A 49 -11.30 1.21 -3.41
CA ASN A 49 -12.13 0.12 -2.88
C ASN A 49 -13.48 0.03 -3.59
N CYS A 50 -14.05 -1.20 -3.59
CA CYS A 50 -15.40 -1.53 -4.03
C CYS A 50 -16.02 -2.63 -3.16
N GLU A 51 -17.26 -3.01 -3.44
CA GLU A 51 -17.98 -3.99 -2.60
C GLU A 51 -17.53 -5.43 -2.89
N THR A 52 -17.28 -5.80 -4.16
CA THR A 52 -16.99 -7.18 -4.58
C THR A 52 -15.65 -7.33 -5.30
N ASP A 53 -15.11 -8.53 -5.25
CA ASP A 53 -13.89 -8.90 -5.98
C ASP A 53 -14.12 -9.01 -7.50
N PHE A 54 -15.35 -9.23 -7.93
CA PHE A 54 -15.73 -9.22 -9.35
C PHE A 54 -15.51 -7.84 -9.97
N VAL A 55 -15.99 -6.79 -9.30
CA VAL A 55 -15.77 -5.40 -9.72
C VAL A 55 -14.30 -5.03 -9.63
N ALA A 56 -13.62 -5.42 -8.54
CA ALA A 56 -12.20 -5.15 -8.34
C ALA A 56 -11.31 -5.69 -9.47
N LYS A 57 -11.67 -6.82 -10.08
CA LYS A 57 -10.96 -7.45 -11.20
C LYS A 57 -11.41 -6.94 -12.58
N GLY A 58 -12.49 -6.18 -12.63
CA GLY A 58 -13.05 -5.64 -13.87
C GLY A 58 -12.17 -4.57 -14.50
N GLU A 59 -11.99 -4.63 -15.83
CA GLU A 59 -11.16 -3.68 -16.58
C GLU A 59 -11.53 -2.21 -16.31
N PRO A 60 -12.82 -1.79 -16.28
CA PRO A 60 -13.17 -0.39 -16.02
C PRO A 60 -12.72 0.09 -14.64
N PHE A 61 -12.78 -0.77 -13.62
CA PHE A 61 -12.36 -0.43 -12.25
C PHE A 61 -10.83 -0.32 -12.14
N VAL A 62 -10.09 -1.27 -12.73
CA VAL A 62 -8.63 -1.25 -12.75
C VAL A 62 -8.12 -0.05 -13.55
N ALA A 63 -8.75 0.27 -14.69
CA ALA A 63 -8.41 1.44 -15.49
C ALA A 63 -8.63 2.74 -14.69
N LEU A 64 -9.74 2.85 -13.95
CA LEU A 64 -9.99 3.97 -13.05
C LEU A 64 -8.90 4.09 -11.99
N ALA A 65 -8.54 3.00 -11.31
CA ALA A 65 -7.50 3.01 -10.27
C ALA A 65 -6.15 3.50 -10.82
N ASN A 66 -5.74 3.04 -12.00
CA ASN A 66 -4.52 3.49 -12.67
C ASN A 66 -4.58 4.99 -13.06
N LYS A 67 -5.72 5.44 -13.54
CA LYS A 67 -5.96 6.85 -13.88
C LYS A 67 -5.86 7.75 -12.63
N VAL A 68 -6.44 7.32 -11.52
CA VAL A 68 -6.36 8.03 -10.23
C VAL A 68 -4.92 8.06 -9.71
N ALA A 69 -4.18 6.94 -9.80
CA ALA A 69 -2.78 6.88 -9.39
C ALA A 69 -1.89 7.83 -10.22
N LYS A 70 -2.10 7.88 -11.55
CA LYS A 70 -1.42 8.84 -12.42
C LYS A 70 -1.74 10.28 -12.04
N THR A 71 -3.02 10.59 -11.81
CA THR A 71 -3.45 11.93 -11.42
C THR A 71 -2.85 12.33 -10.08
N ALA A 72 -2.84 11.45 -9.08
CA ALA A 72 -2.23 11.69 -7.78
C ALA A 72 -0.72 11.98 -7.90
N CYS A 73 -0.01 11.24 -8.76
CA CYS A 73 1.41 11.44 -8.99
C CYS A 73 1.70 12.80 -9.61
N VAL A 74 1.03 13.13 -10.73
CA VAL A 74 1.33 14.30 -11.55
C VAL A 74 0.84 15.60 -10.92
N SER A 75 -0.36 15.60 -10.33
CA SER A 75 -1.01 16.81 -9.83
C SER A 75 -0.67 17.14 -8.38
N ALA A 76 -0.03 16.23 -7.64
CA ALA A 76 0.42 16.42 -6.25
C ALA A 76 -0.67 16.99 -5.31
N PRO A 77 -1.87 16.41 -5.24
CA PRO A 77 -2.92 16.90 -4.35
C PRO A 77 -2.51 16.73 -2.88
N ALA A 78 -3.01 17.60 -2.01
CA ALA A 78 -2.66 17.58 -0.59
C ALA A 78 -3.28 16.40 0.17
N ASP A 79 -4.49 15.98 -0.22
CA ASP A 79 -5.27 14.93 0.42
C ASP A 79 -6.27 14.30 -0.57
N VAL A 80 -7.06 13.33 -0.09
CA VAL A 80 -8.05 12.64 -0.92
C VAL A 80 -9.15 13.58 -1.41
N ASP A 81 -9.58 14.54 -0.60
CA ASP A 81 -10.62 15.50 -0.98
C ASP A 81 -10.13 16.43 -2.08
N ALA A 82 -8.87 16.86 -2.03
CA ALA A 82 -8.23 17.62 -3.09
C ALA A 82 -8.05 16.76 -4.36
N LEU A 83 -7.63 15.48 -4.21
CA LEU A 83 -7.50 14.56 -5.33
C LEU A 83 -8.82 14.34 -6.07
N LEU A 84 -9.94 14.17 -5.35
CA LEU A 84 -11.26 13.99 -5.95
C LEU A 84 -11.69 15.19 -6.81
N LYS A 85 -11.30 16.41 -6.42
CA LYS A 85 -11.59 17.67 -7.15
C LYS A 85 -10.60 17.99 -8.26
N THR A 86 -9.50 17.22 -8.36
CA THR A 86 -8.46 17.43 -9.37
C THR A 86 -8.92 16.87 -10.71
N ASN A 87 -8.65 17.60 -11.80
CA ASN A 87 -8.89 17.09 -13.15
C ASN A 87 -8.02 15.88 -13.43
N VAL A 88 -8.62 14.87 -14.03
CA VAL A 88 -7.94 13.64 -14.42
C VAL A 88 -6.88 13.95 -15.47
N VAL A 89 -5.68 13.42 -15.27
CA VAL A 89 -4.61 13.48 -16.26
C VAL A 89 -4.96 12.58 -17.45
N ASP A 90 -4.81 13.11 -18.67
CA ASP A 90 -5.19 12.45 -19.93
C ASP A 90 -6.67 12.03 -20.00
N GLY A 91 -7.56 12.84 -19.44
CA GLY A 91 -8.99 12.59 -19.47
C GLY A 91 -9.80 13.87 -19.34
N ASN A 92 -11.10 13.72 -19.24
CA ASN A 92 -12.03 14.81 -19.02
C ASN A 92 -12.62 14.76 -17.61
N GLY A 93 -12.90 15.94 -17.04
CA GLY A 93 -13.53 16.03 -15.74
C GLY A 93 -12.61 15.74 -14.55
N THR A 94 -13.18 15.70 -13.37
CA THR A 94 -12.49 15.45 -12.11
C THR A 94 -12.37 13.96 -11.81
N VAL A 95 -11.51 13.60 -10.84
CA VAL A 95 -11.44 12.23 -10.32
C VAL A 95 -12.79 11.77 -9.77
N GLU A 96 -13.52 12.67 -9.07
CA GLU A 96 -14.86 12.37 -8.56
C GLU A 96 -15.83 12.03 -9.68
N GLU A 97 -15.83 12.78 -10.77
CA GLU A 97 -16.67 12.51 -11.95
C GLU A 97 -16.29 11.19 -12.62
N ALA A 98 -14.99 10.87 -12.70
CA ALA A 98 -14.53 9.59 -13.22
C ALA A 98 -14.98 8.40 -12.34
N VAL A 99 -14.95 8.54 -11.01
CA VAL A 99 -15.51 7.54 -10.07
C VAL A 99 -17.00 7.37 -10.27
N GLN A 100 -17.74 8.47 -10.44
CA GLN A 100 -19.18 8.44 -10.69
C GLN A 100 -19.54 7.75 -12.01
N GLU A 101 -18.78 8.00 -13.07
CA GLU A 101 -18.97 7.34 -14.36
C GLU A 101 -18.87 5.81 -14.23
N VAL A 102 -17.82 5.32 -13.56
CA VAL A 102 -17.65 3.87 -13.34
C VAL A 102 -18.72 3.34 -12.38
N PHE A 103 -19.14 4.10 -11.37
CA PHE A 103 -20.27 3.75 -10.51
C PHE A 103 -21.56 3.57 -11.29
N LEU A 104 -21.86 4.44 -12.27
CA LEU A 104 -23.06 4.33 -13.09
C LEU A 104 -23.10 3.02 -13.88
N ALA A 105 -21.94 2.54 -14.33
CA ALA A 105 -21.81 1.28 -15.06
C ALA A 105 -21.90 0.05 -14.15
N LEU A 106 -21.18 0.05 -13.03
CA LEU A 106 -20.98 -1.14 -12.19
C LEU A 106 -21.95 -1.23 -11.00
N ARG A 107 -22.53 -0.10 -10.59
CA ARG A 107 -23.54 -0.01 -9.52
C ARG A 107 -23.12 -0.50 -8.14
N GLU A 108 -21.81 -0.48 -7.85
CA GLU A 108 -21.27 -0.77 -6.52
C GLU A 108 -20.73 0.49 -5.84
N ASN A 109 -20.74 0.51 -4.51
CA ASN A 109 -20.05 1.56 -3.75
C ASN A 109 -18.56 1.52 -4.06
N MET A 110 -18.01 2.68 -4.45
CA MET A 110 -16.60 2.84 -4.78
C MET A 110 -16.03 4.04 -4.04
N LYS A 111 -14.79 3.90 -3.56
CA LYS A 111 -14.14 4.96 -2.79
C LYS A 111 -12.64 4.99 -3.05
N VAL A 112 -12.10 6.14 -3.40
CA VAL A 112 -10.68 6.43 -3.24
C VAL A 112 -10.44 6.53 -1.74
N ARG A 113 -9.82 5.51 -1.16
CA ARG A 113 -9.66 5.41 0.30
C ARG A 113 -8.49 6.21 0.81
N ARG A 114 -7.37 6.02 0.17
CA ARG A 114 -6.10 6.66 0.53
C ARG A 114 -5.15 6.70 -0.65
N PHE A 115 -4.22 7.60 -0.61
CA PHE A 115 -3.06 7.60 -1.49
C PHE A 115 -1.81 8.07 -0.75
N ALA A 116 -0.66 7.77 -1.30
CA ALA A 116 0.61 8.35 -0.92
C ALA A 116 1.32 8.81 -2.19
N ARG A 117 2.01 9.94 -2.10
CA ARG A 117 2.88 10.47 -3.15
C ARG A 117 4.24 10.76 -2.57
N VAL A 118 5.28 10.36 -3.27
CA VAL A 118 6.67 10.61 -2.90
C VAL A 118 7.41 11.24 -4.07
N GLU A 119 8.15 12.29 -3.82
CA GLU A 119 9.01 12.95 -4.80
C GLU A 119 10.37 12.26 -4.89
N GLY A 120 11.02 12.36 -6.05
CA GLY A 120 12.30 11.75 -6.33
C GLY A 120 12.18 10.37 -6.98
N HIS A 121 13.27 9.62 -6.92
CA HIS A 121 13.34 8.30 -7.55
C HIS A 121 12.62 7.25 -6.69
N VAL A 122 11.64 6.60 -7.29
CA VAL A 122 10.87 5.55 -6.65
C VAL A 122 10.81 4.29 -7.53
N ALA A 123 10.77 3.13 -6.88
CA ALA A 123 10.37 1.88 -7.51
C ALA A 123 9.01 1.45 -6.99
N THR A 124 8.17 0.90 -7.85
CA THR A 124 6.84 0.42 -7.48
C THR A 124 6.67 -1.04 -7.81
N TYR A 125 5.86 -1.73 -7.02
CA TYR A 125 5.49 -3.12 -7.25
C TYR A 125 4.05 -3.37 -6.86
N ILE A 126 3.30 -3.97 -7.78
CA ILE A 126 1.91 -4.40 -7.55
C ILE A 126 1.86 -5.91 -7.52
N HIS A 127 1.43 -6.47 -6.40
CA HIS A 127 1.34 -7.91 -6.17
C HIS A 127 -0.10 -8.40 -6.34
N ALA A 128 -0.24 -9.62 -6.88
CA ALA A 128 -1.50 -10.36 -6.99
C ALA A 128 -2.67 -9.51 -7.51
N GLY A 129 -2.45 -8.80 -8.63
CA GLY A 129 -3.50 -8.02 -9.30
C GLY A 129 -4.02 -6.84 -8.48
N GLY A 130 -3.19 -6.24 -7.63
CA GLY A 130 -3.58 -5.09 -6.82
C GLY A 130 -4.00 -5.42 -5.39
N THR A 131 -3.76 -6.66 -4.91
CA THR A 131 -3.99 -7.01 -3.51
C THR A 131 -3.04 -6.25 -2.59
N VAL A 132 -1.76 -6.16 -2.97
CA VAL A 132 -0.74 -5.38 -2.27
C VAL A 132 -0.03 -4.48 -3.27
N GLY A 133 0.18 -3.23 -2.90
CA GLY A 133 1.01 -2.30 -3.63
C GLY A 133 2.12 -1.75 -2.74
N VAL A 134 3.29 -1.57 -3.33
CA VAL A 134 4.49 -1.03 -2.67
C VAL A 134 5.11 0.06 -3.51
N MET A 135 5.57 1.09 -2.85
CA MET A 135 6.42 2.14 -3.40
C MET A 135 7.62 2.34 -2.48
N VAL A 136 8.82 2.28 -3.04
CA VAL A 136 10.10 2.46 -2.33
C VAL A 136 10.80 3.68 -2.89
N SER A 137 11.31 4.53 -2.03
CA SER A 137 12.03 5.76 -2.39
C SER A 137 13.53 5.64 -2.15
N PHE A 138 14.29 6.31 -3.03
CA PHE A 138 15.74 6.26 -3.04
C PHE A 138 16.33 7.66 -3.18
N ASP A 139 17.43 7.90 -2.47
CA ASP A 139 18.36 9.00 -2.75
C ASP A 139 19.43 8.45 -3.68
N VAL A 140 19.44 8.91 -4.92
CA VAL A 140 20.30 8.47 -6.01
C VAL A 140 20.35 9.53 -7.10
N ASP A 141 21.44 9.63 -7.85
CA ASP A 141 21.53 10.53 -9.01
C ASP A 141 20.73 10.02 -10.23
N ASP A 142 20.27 10.97 -11.07
CA ASP A 142 19.43 10.69 -12.24
C ASP A 142 20.07 9.70 -13.23
N ALA A 143 21.39 9.77 -13.41
CA ALA A 143 22.09 8.90 -14.35
C ALA A 143 22.13 7.45 -13.85
N THR A 144 22.25 7.27 -12.56
CA THR A 144 22.19 5.94 -11.92
C THR A 144 20.75 5.42 -11.87
N ALA A 145 19.79 6.28 -11.57
CA ALA A 145 18.37 5.91 -11.56
C ALA A 145 17.83 5.44 -12.92
N ALA A 146 18.43 5.93 -14.02
CA ALA A 146 18.08 5.53 -15.37
C ALA A 146 18.65 4.15 -15.80
N LYS A 147 19.49 3.51 -14.96
CA LYS A 147 20.11 2.22 -15.29
C LYS A 147 19.15 1.05 -15.02
N PRO A 148 19.10 0.04 -15.93
CA PRO A 148 18.27 -1.15 -15.73
C PRO A 148 18.55 -1.92 -14.44
N GLU A 149 19.79 -1.92 -13.99
CA GLU A 149 20.22 -2.59 -12.76
C GLU A 149 19.63 -1.91 -11.51
N PHE A 150 19.49 -0.58 -11.54
CA PHE A 150 18.80 0.17 -10.49
C PHE A 150 17.30 -0.19 -10.47
N ASP A 151 16.64 -0.18 -11.64
CA ASP A 151 15.22 -0.56 -11.75
C ASP A 151 14.97 -1.99 -11.21
N ALA A 152 15.84 -2.94 -11.61
CA ALA A 152 15.77 -4.32 -11.13
C ALA A 152 15.95 -4.41 -9.60
N MET A 153 16.91 -3.69 -9.04
CA MET A 153 17.14 -3.62 -7.59
C MET A 153 15.90 -3.03 -6.88
N GLY A 154 15.39 -1.91 -7.36
CA GLY A 154 14.23 -1.26 -6.78
C GLY A 154 13.00 -2.18 -6.75
N LYS A 155 12.74 -2.91 -7.84
CA LYS A 155 11.68 -3.92 -7.92
C LYS A 155 11.87 -5.06 -6.93
N ASN A 156 13.11 -5.56 -6.79
CA ASN A 156 13.42 -6.63 -5.84
C ASN A 156 13.20 -6.18 -4.40
N VAL A 157 13.60 -4.95 -4.05
CA VAL A 157 13.32 -4.38 -2.71
C VAL A 157 11.82 -4.18 -2.51
N ALA A 158 11.07 -3.71 -3.50
CA ALA A 158 9.63 -3.58 -3.41
C ALA A 158 8.92 -4.95 -3.24
N MET A 159 9.40 -6.00 -3.91
CA MET A 159 8.91 -7.38 -3.70
C MET A 159 9.21 -7.89 -2.29
N GLN A 160 10.40 -7.59 -1.73
CA GLN A 160 10.74 -7.89 -0.34
C GLN A 160 9.72 -7.28 0.62
N ILE A 161 9.40 -5.99 0.46
CA ILE A 161 8.43 -5.29 1.31
C ILE A 161 7.04 -5.89 1.18
N ALA A 162 6.62 -6.24 -0.03
CA ALA A 162 5.32 -6.90 -0.25
C ALA A 162 5.23 -8.25 0.49
N ALA A 163 6.30 -9.04 0.47
CA ALA A 163 6.36 -10.37 1.06
C ALA A 163 6.56 -10.36 2.58
N MET A 164 7.48 -9.53 3.07
CA MET A 164 7.93 -9.57 4.47
C MET A 164 7.26 -8.51 5.36
N ASN A 165 6.53 -7.56 4.78
CA ASN A 165 5.79 -6.52 5.49
C ASN A 165 6.58 -5.85 6.63
N PRO A 166 7.76 -5.28 6.38
CA PRO A 166 8.51 -4.58 7.41
C PRO A 166 7.70 -3.39 7.95
N SER A 167 7.87 -3.10 9.24
CA SER A 167 7.20 -1.97 9.89
C SER A 167 8.01 -0.69 9.80
N TYR A 168 9.33 -0.80 9.66
CA TYR A 168 10.29 0.31 9.70
C TYR A 168 11.33 0.18 8.59
N LEU A 169 11.95 1.31 8.22
CA LEU A 169 13.05 1.31 7.26
C LEU A 169 14.30 0.68 7.86
N ASP A 170 14.68 1.15 9.04
CA ASP A 170 15.91 0.81 9.77
C ASP A 170 15.68 0.85 11.29
N GLU A 171 16.70 0.47 12.07
CA GLU A 171 16.68 0.52 13.53
C GLU A 171 16.41 1.93 14.09
N ALA A 172 16.93 2.98 13.43
CA ALA A 172 16.77 4.36 13.86
C ALA A 172 15.34 4.88 13.67
N SER A 173 14.58 4.24 12.77
CA SER A 173 13.17 4.57 12.48
C SER A 173 12.20 3.96 13.49
N VAL A 174 12.66 3.05 14.37
CA VAL A 174 11.82 2.42 15.40
C VAL A 174 11.61 3.41 16.55
N PRO A 175 10.36 3.78 16.90
CA PRO A 175 10.09 4.68 18.01
C PRO A 175 10.60 4.12 19.34
N ALA A 176 11.15 4.98 20.21
CA ALA A 176 11.73 4.57 21.49
C ALA A 176 10.71 3.87 22.40
N ASP A 177 9.47 4.35 22.42
CA ASP A 177 8.36 3.78 23.20
C ASP A 177 7.99 2.37 22.73
N VAL A 178 8.10 2.09 21.43
CA VAL A 178 7.89 0.74 20.88
C VAL A 178 9.01 -0.20 21.35
N LEU A 179 10.27 0.25 21.30
CA LEU A 179 11.39 -0.55 21.80
C LEU A 179 11.31 -0.79 23.29
N ASP A 180 10.94 0.21 24.08
CA ASP A 180 10.81 0.10 25.53
C ASP A 180 9.68 -0.87 25.90
N LYS A 181 8.57 -0.83 25.18
CA LYS A 181 7.46 -1.77 25.33
C LYS A 181 7.89 -3.20 24.98
N GLU A 182 8.62 -3.38 23.88
CA GLU A 182 9.10 -4.71 23.47
C GLU A 182 10.10 -5.27 24.48
N LYS A 183 11.04 -4.46 24.97
CA LYS A 183 11.94 -4.85 26.06
C LYS A 183 11.21 -5.25 27.32
N ALA A 184 10.17 -4.49 27.72
CA ALA A 184 9.38 -4.82 28.90
C ALA A 184 8.64 -6.15 28.74
N ILE A 185 8.09 -6.44 27.57
CA ILE A 185 7.45 -7.73 27.25
C ILE A 185 8.47 -8.87 27.35
N LEU A 186 9.65 -8.69 26.75
CA LEU A 186 10.72 -9.70 26.78
C LEU A 186 11.19 -9.99 28.22
N VAL A 187 11.34 -8.96 29.06
CA VAL A 187 11.70 -9.11 30.47
C VAL A 187 10.61 -9.85 31.23
N ALA A 188 9.33 -9.52 31.01
CA ALA A 188 8.20 -10.20 31.63
C ALA A 188 8.18 -11.70 31.28
N GLN A 189 8.30 -12.02 30.00
CA GLN A 189 8.38 -13.41 29.53
C GLN A 189 9.53 -14.20 30.18
N MET A 190 10.71 -13.56 30.33
CA MET A 190 11.85 -14.22 30.96
C MET A 190 11.65 -14.44 32.46
N LYS A 191 10.90 -13.60 33.17
CA LYS A 191 10.60 -13.79 34.59
C LYS A 191 9.61 -14.94 34.81
N GLU A 192 8.77 -15.27 33.86
CA GLU A 192 7.85 -16.40 33.91
C GLU A 192 8.54 -17.74 33.63
N ASP A 193 9.71 -17.74 32.95
CA ASP A 193 10.50 -18.96 32.71
C ASP A 193 11.41 -19.24 33.91
N PRO A 194 11.20 -20.33 34.67
CA PRO A 194 12.03 -20.67 35.85
C PRO A 194 13.52 -20.82 35.55
N LYS A 195 13.89 -21.22 34.31
CA LYS A 195 15.27 -21.36 33.87
C LYS A 195 15.93 -19.99 33.61
N MET A 196 15.15 -19.01 33.27
CA MET A 196 15.61 -17.64 33.01
C MET A 196 15.60 -16.80 34.29
N ALA A 197 14.54 -16.92 35.12
CA ALA A 197 14.39 -16.16 36.36
C ALA A 197 15.55 -16.33 37.37
N SER A 198 16.29 -17.44 37.30
CA SER A 198 17.44 -17.73 38.15
C SER A 198 18.77 -17.16 37.62
N LYS A 199 18.77 -16.54 36.41
CA LYS A 199 20.02 -16.01 35.80
C LYS A 199 20.39 -14.64 36.36
N PRO A 200 21.70 -14.29 36.45
CA PRO A 200 22.14 -12.96 36.79
C PRO A 200 21.58 -11.89 35.84
N GLU A 201 21.26 -10.71 36.36
CA GLU A 201 20.67 -9.61 35.58
C GLU A 201 21.48 -9.21 34.34
N ALA A 202 22.81 -9.21 34.44
CA ALA A 202 23.70 -8.94 33.31
C ALA A 202 23.54 -9.96 32.16
N VAL A 203 23.22 -11.22 32.50
CA VAL A 203 22.94 -12.25 31.49
C VAL A 203 21.56 -12.03 30.85
N LEU A 204 20.55 -11.66 31.65
CA LEU A 204 19.23 -11.33 31.16
C LEU A 204 19.28 -10.12 30.19
N GLN A 205 20.04 -9.08 30.53
CA GLN A 205 20.22 -7.91 29.65
C GLN A 205 20.80 -8.29 28.29
N LYS A 206 21.85 -9.12 28.26
CA LYS A 206 22.43 -9.60 26.99
C LYS A 206 21.44 -10.43 26.17
N ILE A 207 20.57 -11.20 26.83
CA ILE A 207 19.52 -11.96 26.14
C ILE A 207 18.48 -11.00 25.55
N VAL A 208 18.08 -9.94 26.28
CA VAL A 208 17.19 -8.91 25.78
C VAL A 208 17.78 -8.21 24.56
N GLU A 209 19.05 -7.79 24.63
CA GLU A 209 19.75 -7.18 23.50
C GLU A 209 19.76 -8.09 22.26
N GLY A 210 20.04 -9.38 22.43
CA GLY A 210 20.01 -10.36 21.35
C GLY A 210 18.60 -10.54 20.76
N LYS A 211 17.55 -10.52 21.59
CA LYS A 211 16.16 -10.59 21.13
C LYS A 211 15.72 -9.30 20.44
N ILE A 212 16.18 -8.13 20.88
CA ILE A 212 15.95 -6.86 20.17
C ILE A 212 16.65 -6.87 18.81
N GLY A 213 17.88 -7.41 18.71
CA GLY A 213 18.52 -7.62 17.43
C GLY A 213 17.72 -8.51 16.47
N LYS A 214 17.01 -9.54 17.01
CA LYS A 214 16.07 -10.33 16.21
C LYS A 214 14.85 -9.52 15.80
N TYR A 215 14.29 -8.71 16.70
CA TYR A 215 13.18 -7.80 16.39
C TYR A 215 13.52 -6.87 15.20
N TYR A 216 14.72 -6.28 15.17
CA TYR A 216 15.16 -5.46 14.04
C TYR A 216 15.21 -6.25 12.74
N LYS A 217 15.78 -7.45 12.75
CA LYS A 217 15.84 -8.33 11.57
C LYS A 217 14.46 -8.75 11.05
N GLU A 218 13.44 -8.77 11.88
CA GLU A 218 12.07 -9.09 11.48
C GLU A 218 11.29 -7.86 11.02
N ASN A 219 11.52 -6.69 11.63
CA ASN A 219 10.68 -5.51 11.45
C ASN A 219 11.33 -4.36 10.66
N CYS A 220 12.67 -4.32 10.54
CA CYS A 220 13.38 -3.27 9.82
C CYS A 220 13.82 -3.76 8.44
N LEU A 221 13.37 -3.07 7.38
CA LEU A 221 13.61 -3.48 6.00
C LEU A 221 15.08 -3.77 5.69
N ILE A 222 15.98 -2.85 6.04
CA ILE A 222 17.41 -3.00 5.70
C ILE A 222 18.10 -4.15 6.44
N ASP A 223 17.54 -4.58 7.57
CA ASP A 223 18.09 -5.66 8.42
C ASP A 223 17.46 -7.02 8.11
N GLN A 224 16.31 -7.04 7.42
CA GLN A 224 15.68 -8.29 6.98
C GLN A 224 16.60 -9.09 6.07
N GLU A 225 16.59 -10.42 6.22
CA GLU A 225 17.18 -11.35 5.26
C GLU A 225 16.50 -11.16 3.89
N PHE A 226 17.31 -11.03 2.84
CA PHE A 226 16.79 -10.81 1.50
C PHE A 226 16.15 -12.11 0.96
N VAL A 227 14.86 -12.06 0.61
CA VAL A 227 14.07 -13.25 0.23
C VAL A 227 14.55 -13.91 -1.07
N ARG A 228 15.20 -13.16 -1.95
CA ARG A 228 15.74 -13.68 -3.22
C ARG A 228 17.18 -14.17 -3.02
N SER A 229 17.35 -15.23 -2.22
CA SER A 229 18.66 -15.85 -1.99
C SER A 229 19.33 -16.39 -3.25
N ASP A 230 18.55 -16.63 -4.31
CA ASP A 230 19.03 -16.95 -5.66
C ASP A 230 19.81 -15.78 -6.32
N ILE A 231 19.60 -14.54 -5.87
CA ILE A 231 20.27 -13.35 -6.38
C ILE A 231 21.38 -12.88 -5.43
N PHE A 232 21.09 -12.88 -4.12
CA PHE A 232 22.01 -12.37 -3.11
C PHE A 232 21.75 -13.01 -1.75
N GLU A 233 22.81 -13.47 -1.06
CA GLU A 233 22.73 -13.96 0.31
C GLU A 233 23.15 -12.85 1.29
N GLY A 234 22.23 -12.47 2.20
CA GLY A 234 22.45 -11.46 3.22
C GLY A 234 21.25 -10.54 3.41
N SER A 235 21.46 -9.43 4.12
CA SER A 235 20.35 -8.49 4.37
C SER A 235 20.05 -7.61 3.16
N VAL A 236 18.81 -7.04 3.15
CA VAL A 236 18.37 -6.08 2.13
C VAL A 236 19.35 -4.90 2.00
N GLY A 237 19.82 -4.35 3.12
CA GLY A 237 20.80 -3.26 3.10
C GLY A 237 22.08 -3.65 2.36
N LYS A 238 22.63 -4.85 2.64
CA LYS A 238 23.81 -5.37 1.95
C LYS A 238 23.55 -5.64 0.46
N TYR A 239 22.36 -6.08 0.10
CA TYR A 239 21.97 -6.22 -1.31
C TYR A 239 22.00 -4.87 -2.03
N VAL A 240 21.38 -3.84 -1.46
CA VAL A 240 21.41 -2.48 -2.04
C VAL A 240 22.81 -1.93 -2.16
N GLU A 241 23.65 -2.09 -1.11
CA GLU A 241 25.07 -1.70 -1.14
C GLU A 241 25.86 -2.42 -2.23
N SER A 242 25.61 -3.72 -2.46
CA SER A 242 26.29 -4.50 -3.48
C SER A 242 25.98 -3.98 -4.88
N VAL A 243 24.71 -3.63 -5.14
CA VAL A 243 24.28 -3.06 -6.42
C VAL A 243 24.82 -1.64 -6.60
N ALA A 244 24.76 -0.80 -5.56
CA ALA A 244 25.33 0.55 -5.57
C ALA A 244 26.82 0.53 -5.92
N LYS A 245 27.58 -0.38 -5.34
CA LYS A 245 29.02 -0.59 -5.64
C LYS A 245 29.22 -1.01 -7.11
N ALA A 246 28.41 -1.91 -7.63
CA ALA A 246 28.46 -2.34 -9.03
C ALA A 246 28.14 -1.21 -10.00
N LEU A 247 27.21 -0.32 -9.63
CA LEU A 247 26.84 0.87 -10.40
C LEU A 247 27.87 2.00 -10.30
N GLY A 248 28.78 1.94 -9.33
CA GLY A 248 29.78 2.99 -9.07
C GLY A 248 29.18 4.29 -8.53
N SER A 249 28.03 4.22 -7.86
CA SER A 249 27.28 5.37 -7.35
C SER A 249 26.72 5.09 -5.94
N ALA A 250 26.47 6.15 -5.19
CA ALA A 250 25.75 6.04 -3.91
C ALA A 250 24.25 5.82 -4.19
N VAL A 251 23.68 4.82 -3.54
CA VAL A 251 22.23 4.56 -3.55
C VAL A 251 21.81 4.35 -2.09
N LYS A 252 20.84 5.13 -1.62
CA LYS A 252 20.31 5.04 -0.27
C LYS A 252 18.80 4.84 -0.31
N LEU A 253 18.30 3.85 0.43
CA LEU A 253 16.88 3.71 0.74
C LEU A 253 16.46 4.86 1.66
N THR A 254 15.40 5.59 1.32
CA THR A 254 14.91 6.74 2.09
C THR A 254 13.55 6.50 2.74
N GLY A 255 12.80 5.52 2.25
CA GLY A 255 11.50 5.18 2.79
C GLY A 255 10.73 4.20 1.91
N PHE A 256 9.58 3.80 2.39
CA PHE A 256 8.64 2.99 1.61
C PHE A 256 7.20 3.23 2.06
N VAL A 257 6.28 2.92 1.18
CA VAL A 257 4.84 2.85 1.46
C VAL A 257 4.35 1.49 0.99
N ARG A 258 3.59 0.80 1.82
CA ARG A 258 2.89 -0.44 1.51
C ARG A 258 1.42 -0.28 1.81
N TYR A 259 0.58 -0.58 0.84
CA TYR A 259 -0.87 -0.70 1.03
C TYR A 259 -1.30 -2.12 0.73
N GLU A 260 -2.17 -2.64 1.58
CA GLU A 260 -2.94 -3.83 1.31
C GLU A 260 -4.42 -3.44 1.18
N ARG A 261 -5.07 -3.91 0.13
CA ARG A 261 -6.48 -3.56 -0.12
C ARG A 261 -7.35 -4.00 1.05
N GLY A 262 -8.22 -3.11 1.49
CA GLY A 262 -9.16 -3.39 2.56
C GLY A 262 -8.54 -3.55 3.96
N GLU A 263 -7.24 -3.27 4.11
CA GLU A 263 -6.56 -3.35 5.40
C GLU A 263 -7.27 -2.50 6.46
N GLY A 264 -7.63 -3.13 7.61
CA GLY A 264 -8.33 -2.48 8.70
C GLY A 264 -9.82 -2.19 8.45
N ILE A 265 -10.39 -2.62 7.32
CA ILE A 265 -11.84 -2.57 7.09
C ILE A 265 -12.45 -3.87 7.60
N GLU A 266 -13.37 -3.77 8.54
CA GLU A 266 -14.15 -4.92 9.01
C GLU A 266 -15.03 -5.44 7.86
N LYS A 267 -14.73 -6.65 7.39
CA LYS A 267 -15.60 -7.36 6.46
C LYS A 267 -16.83 -7.85 7.22
N LYS A 268 -18.04 -7.58 6.71
CA LYS A 268 -19.22 -8.30 7.18
C LYS A 268 -18.95 -9.79 7.04
N GLN A 269 -18.95 -10.51 8.15
CA GLN A 269 -19.06 -11.97 8.07
C GLN A 269 -20.47 -12.25 7.56
N GLU A 270 -20.56 -12.64 6.30
CA GLU A 270 -21.81 -13.21 5.76
C GLU A 270 -21.96 -14.58 6.41
N ASP A 271 -22.79 -14.65 7.44
CA ASP A 271 -23.26 -15.93 7.96
C ASP A 271 -24.29 -16.49 6.98
N PHE A 272 -23.78 -17.18 5.97
CA PHE A 272 -24.58 -17.77 4.89
C PHE A 272 -25.65 -18.75 5.45
N ALA A 273 -25.40 -19.36 6.61
CA ALA A 273 -26.34 -20.22 7.28
C ALA A 273 -27.53 -19.42 7.86
N ALA A 274 -27.25 -18.28 8.50
CA ALA A 274 -28.28 -17.39 9.03
C ALA A 274 -29.09 -16.71 7.92
N GLU A 275 -28.46 -16.40 6.77
CA GLU A 275 -29.13 -15.81 5.62
C GLU A 275 -30.10 -16.81 4.97
N ILE A 276 -29.69 -18.07 4.80
CA ILE A 276 -30.57 -19.14 4.31
C ILE A 276 -31.72 -19.40 5.29
N GLU A 277 -31.47 -19.44 6.60
CA GLU A 277 -32.55 -19.58 7.59
C GLU A 277 -33.55 -18.42 7.54
N SER A 278 -33.10 -17.20 7.22
CA SER A 278 -33.99 -16.03 7.08
C SER A 278 -34.84 -16.06 5.81
N MET A 279 -34.38 -16.74 4.75
CA MET A 279 -35.10 -16.89 3.49
C MET A 279 -36.12 -18.05 3.51
N VAL A 280 -36.00 -18.97 4.44
CA VAL A 280 -36.87 -20.17 4.54
C VAL A 280 -38.01 -19.95 5.56
N LYS A 281 -38.00 -18.86 6.32
CA LYS A 281 -39.10 -18.40 7.19
C LYS A 281 -39.97 -17.38 6.47
#